data_5dbb91130091acc6bd35ca00a4714e35
#
_entry.id   5dbb91130091acc6bd35ca00a4714e35
#
_cell.length_a   1.000
_cell.length_b   1.000
_cell.length_c   1.000
_cell.angle_alpha   90.00
_cell.angle_beta   90.00
_cell.angle_gamma   90.00
#
_symmetry.space_group_name_H-M   'P 1'
#
loop_
_entity.id
_entity.type
_entity.pdbx_description
1 polymer ?
#
loop_
_entity_poly.entity_id
_entity_poly.type
_entity_poly.pdbx_seq_one_letter_code
_entity_poly.pdbx_strand_id
1 'polypeptide(L)'
;MSGMNIGICRKTALGLAALTVLSACSEGPVFDLLQSTGTTPESTPIIPLVKAQMVEGAVTLVPPSGYCIDPSSLTHIFALMARCDVLDAKNEALDAPLGLITASLAKNRGQTLTAADVALASNANVIETLNRPGLKIVRAETRNPPKGLAKVHYLAATQIEGYDLSLALFSPIESEAQGSRGALMLQNLVKASQDASVATNQLSQTRPPTKGFRTTISGLFD
;
A
#
# COMPACT_ATOMS: atom_id res chain seq x y z
N MET A 1 36.63 51.24 3.11
CA MET A 1 36.70 51.49 4.54
C MET A 1 36.17 50.22 5.16
N SER A 2 37.03 49.24 5.41
CA SER A 2 37.87 48.98 6.58
C SER A 2 37.06 48.58 7.82
N GLY A 3 37.27 47.34 8.26
CA GLY A 3 36.80 46.84 9.51
C GLY A 3 36.95 45.31 9.66
N MET A 4 38.19 44.87 9.57
CA MET A 4 38.68 43.53 9.95
C MET A 4 38.75 43.47 11.47
N ASN A 5 38.18 42.43 12.09
CA ASN A 5 38.49 42.12 13.49
C ASN A 5 38.75 40.64 13.65
N ILE A 6 40.01 40.36 13.94
CA ILE A 6 40.67 39.13 14.31
C ILE A 6 40.64 39.04 15.84
N GLY A 7 40.24 37.95 16.38
CA GLY A 7 40.32 37.67 17.82
C GLY A 7 40.42 36.14 18.05
N ILE A 8 41.59 35.62 17.95
CA ILE A 8 42.51 35.14 18.99
C ILE A 8 42.04 33.92 19.78
N CYS A 9 42.77 32.85 19.51
CA CYS A 9 43.01 31.59 20.23
C CYS A 9 42.93 31.70 21.77
N ARG A 10 42.34 30.67 22.38
CA ARG A 10 42.87 30.14 23.63
C ARG A 10 42.90 28.60 23.58
N LYS A 11 44.15 28.11 23.56
CA LYS A 11 44.52 26.74 23.89
C LYS A 11 44.35 26.53 25.37
N THR A 12 43.69 25.45 25.74
CA THR A 12 43.96 24.77 27.03
C THR A 12 44.03 23.29 26.78
N ALA A 13 45.18 22.77 27.10
CA ALA A 13 45.55 21.36 27.04
C ALA A 13 45.16 20.67 28.34
N LEU A 14 45.26 19.37 28.31
CA LEU A 14 45.32 18.32 29.32
C LEU A 14 44.00 17.64 29.72
N GLY A 15 44.04 16.33 29.48
CA GLY A 15 43.12 15.35 30.03
C GLY A 15 43.22 14.01 29.29
N LEU A 16 44.37 13.33 29.44
CA LEU A 16 44.53 11.93 29.03
C LEU A 16 43.66 11.05 29.92
N ALA A 17 42.62 10.44 29.39
CA ALA A 17 41.96 9.30 30.02
C ALA A 17 41.68 8.26 28.93
N ALA A 18 42.53 7.25 28.90
CA ALA A 18 42.36 6.03 28.11
C ALA A 18 41.15 5.25 28.68
N LEU A 19 40.10 5.17 27.91
CA LEU A 19 39.04 4.20 28.12
C LEU A 19 38.97 3.33 26.88
N THR A 20 39.62 2.18 26.99
CA THR A 20 39.47 1.01 26.13
C THR A 20 38.02 0.54 26.22
N VAL A 21 37.19 0.94 25.27
CA VAL A 21 35.87 0.32 25.09
C VAL A 21 36.10 -0.94 24.28
N LEU A 22 35.90 -2.07 24.96
CA LEU A 22 35.82 -3.40 24.37
C LEU A 22 34.77 -3.38 23.24
N SER A 23 35.24 -3.54 22.02
CA SER A 23 34.45 -4.01 20.91
C SER A 23 34.09 -5.47 21.16
N ALA A 24 33.04 -5.69 21.92
CA ALA A 24 32.32 -6.96 21.92
C ALA A 24 31.51 -7.05 20.63
N CYS A 25 32.19 -7.27 19.49
CA CYS A 25 31.57 -7.99 18.40
C CYS A 25 31.35 -9.41 18.92
N SER A 26 30.18 -9.64 19.45
CA SER A 26 29.64 -10.96 19.66
C SER A 26 29.50 -11.58 18.26
N GLU A 27 30.52 -12.33 17.85
CA GLU A 27 30.39 -13.36 16.86
C GLU A 27 29.48 -14.44 17.46
N GLY A 28 28.17 -14.16 17.42
CA GLY A 28 27.17 -15.18 17.63
C GLY A 28 27.31 -16.23 16.52
N PRO A 29 27.16 -17.50 16.83
CA PRO A 29 27.30 -18.57 15.87
C PRO A 29 26.14 -18.52 14.88
N VAL A 30 26.29 -17.73 13.82
CA VAL A 30 25.35 -17.71 12.68
C VAL A 30 25.50 -18.90 11.75
N PHE A 31 26.40 -19.83 12.06
CA PHE A 31 26.68 -20.99 11.20
C PHE A 31 25.94 -22.27 11.59
N ASP A 32 25.27 -22.31 12.74
CA ASP A 32 24.58 -23.53 13.16
C ASP A 32 23.14 -23.66 12.62
N LEU A 33 22.64 -22.61 11.95
CA LEU A 33 21.31 -22.63 11.31
C LEU A 33 21.31 -23.30 9.92
N LEU A 34 22.49 -23.62 9.36
CA LEU A 34 22.61 -24.26 8.04
C LEU A 34 22.72 -25.79 8.11
N GLN A 35 22.77 -26.38 9.29
CA GLN A 35 22.83 -27.85 9.48
C GLN A 35 21.60 -28.44 10.17
N SER A 36 20.54 -27.68 10.36
CA SER A 36 19.25 -28.25 10.70
C SER A 36 18.68 -28.94 9.45
N THR A 37 19.03 -30.21 9.32
CA THR A 37 18.33 -31.17 8.45
C THR A 37 16.88 -31.21 8.89
N GLY A 38 16.01 -30.68 8.08
CA GLY A 38 14.65 -31.06 8.28
C GLY A 38 13.67 -29.91 8.23
N THR A 39 12.79 -30.07 7.31
CA THR A 39 11.52 -29.39 7.15
C THR A 39 11.68 -27.92 6.84
N THR A 40 11.92 -27.63 5.57
CA THR A 40 11.46 -26.36 4.99
C THR A 40 10.05 -26.15 5.50
N PRO A 41 9.75 -25.07 6.24
CA PRO A 41 8.37 -24.79 6.60
C PRO A 41 7.62 -24.76 5.28
N GLU A 42 6.70 -25.69 5.08
CA GLU A 42 5.79 -25.73 3.96
C GLU A 42 5.06 -24.38 4.01
N SER A 43 5.52 -23.45 3.20
CA SER A 43 4.92 -22.11 3.11
C SER A 43 3.50 -22.38 2.65
N THR A 44 2.55 -22.20 3.56
CA THR A 44 1.12 -22.26 3.24
C THR A 44 0.92 -21.41 1.99
N PRO A 45 0.39 -21.97 0.89
CA PRO A 45 0.24 -21.21 -0.34
C PRO A 45 -0.62 -19.98 -0.06
N ILE A 46 -0.05 -18.81 -0.28
CA ILE A 46 -0.76 -17.53 -0.15
C ILE A 46 -1.67 -17.44 -1.36
N ILE A 47 -2.98 -17.59 -1.16
CA ILE A 47 -3.97 -17.47 -2.24
C ILE A 47 -4.25 -15.98 -2.48
N PRO A 48 -3.89 -15.42 -3.64
CA PRO A 48 -4.16 -14.02 -3.97
C PRO A 48 -5.66 -13.74 -4.02
N LEU A 49 -6.07 -12.54 -3.58
CA LEU A 49 -7.47 -12.17 -3.51
C LEU A 49 -7.89 -11.36 -4.74
N VAL A 50 -9.05 -11.69 -5.30
CA VAL A 50 -9.68 -10.95 -6.41
C VAL A 50 -10.57 -9.80 -5.93
N LYS A 51 -10.81 -9.71 -4.62
CA LYS A 51 -11.49 -8.59 -3.94
C LYS A 51 -11.21 -8.64 -2.45
N ALA A 52 -11.28 -7.50 -1.77
CA ALA A 52 -11.16 -7.42 -0.33
C ALA A 52 -12.15 -6.41 0.25
N GLN A 53 -12.73 -6.74 1.41
CA GLN A 53 -13.49 -5.77 2.20
C GLN A 53 -12.53 -5.02 3.12
N MET A 54 -12.59 -3.69 3.10
CA MET A 54 -11.75 -2.79 3.86
C MET A 54 -12.61 -1.87 4.73
N VAL A 55 -12.01 -1.23 5.71
CA VAL A 55 -12.66 -0.28 6.63
C VAL A 55 -13.98 -0.85 7.19
N GLU A 56 -13.87 -2.04 7.81
CA GLU A 56 -14.99 -2.75 8.44
C GLU A 56 -16.11 -3.13 7.45
N GLY A 57 -15.77 -3.32 6.18
CA GLY A 57 -16.71 -3.71 5.13
C GLY A 57 -17.36 -2.54 4.39
N ALA A 58 -17.07 -1.29 4.79
CA ALA A 58 -17.64 -0.11 4.13
C ALA A 58 -17.15 0.03 2.67
N VAL A 59 -15.93 -0.39 2.38
CA VAL A 59 -15.35 -0.33 1.03
C VAL A 59 -14.98 -1.73 0.57
N THR A 60 -15.42 -2.10 -0.61
CA THR A 60 -15.01 -3.32 -1.31
C THR A 60 -14.01 -2.95 -2.39
N LEU A 61 -12.73 -3.27 -2.16
CA LEU A 61 -11.66 -3.03 -3.12
C LEU A 61 -11.64 -4.16 -4.17
N VAL A 62 -11.66 -3.79 -5.45
CA VAL A 62 -11.62 -4.72 -6.58
C VAL A 62 -10.44 -4.36 -7.49
N PRO A 63 -9.42 -5.22 -7.61
CA PRO A 63 -8.31 -5.02 -8.51
C PRO A 63 -8.74 -4.91 -9.98
N PRO A 64 -7.95 -4.26 -10.85
CA PRO A 64 -8.20 -4.31 -12.28
C PRO A 64 -7.95 -5.72 -12.82
N SER A 65 -8.50 -6.03 -14.00
CA SER A 65 -8.35 -7.34 -14.64
C SER A 65 -6.89 -7.77 -14.71
N GLY A 66 -6.60 -9.01 -14.35
CA GLY A 66 -5.27 -9.59 -14.31
C GLY A 66 -4.45 -9.27 -13.05
N TYR A 67 -5.00 -8.46 -12.15
CA TYR A 67 -4.38 -8.13 -10.87
C TYR A 67 -5.10 -8.79 -9.70
N CYS A 68 -4.34 -9.12 -8.68
CA CYS A 68 -4.81 -9.67 -7.43
C CYS A 68 -4.24 -8.86 -6.25
N ILE A 69 -4.94 -8.88 -5.13
CA ILE A 69 -4.47 -8.32 -3.87
C ILE A 69 -3.56 -9.34 -3.20
N ASP A 70 -2.40 -8.89 -2.73
CA ASP A 70 -1.52 -9.66 -1.87
C ASP A 70 -2.11 -9.72 -0.45
N PRO A 71 -2.54 -10.90 0.03
CA PRO A 71 -3.12 -11.04 1.37
C PRO A 71 -2.16 -10.65 2.49
N SER A 72 -0.84 -10.80 2.27
CA SER A 72 0.17 -10.49 3.27
C SER A 72 0.31 -8.99 3.52
N SER A 73 -0.03 -8.17 2.53
CA SER A 73 -0.02 -6.71 2.61
C SER A 73 -1.33 -6.11 3.11
N LEU A 74 -2.41 -6.92 3.10
CA LEU A 74 -3.77 -6.41 3.34
C LEU A 74 -3.96 -6.03 4.81
N THR A 75 -4.34 -4.77 5.01
CA THR A 75 -4.83 -4.26 6.29
C THR A 75 -6.23 -3.67 6.14
N HIS A 76 -6.80 -3.16 7.22
CA HIS A 76 -8.13 -2.52 7.14
C HIS A 76 -8.14 -1.23 6.28
N ILE A 77 -6.99 -0.60 6.05
CA ILE A 77 -6.85 0.66 5.28
C ILE A 77 -5.83 0.62 4.15
N PHE A 78 -5.12 -0.49 3.96
CA PHE A 78 -4.08 -0.59 2.95
C PHE A 78 -4.11 -1.93 2.24
N ALA A 79 -3.86 -1.92 0.93
CA ALA A 79 -3.68 -3.11 0.11
C ALA A 79 -2.63 -2.87 -0.97
N LEU A 80 -1.86 -3.91 -1.25
CA LEU A 80 -0.93 -3.98 -2.37
C LEU A 80 -1.49 -4.95 -3.39
N MET A 81 -1.41 -4.60 -4.66
CA MET A 81 -1.88 -5.40 -5.78
C MET A 81 -0.78 -5.54 -6.82
N ALA A 82 -0.64 -6.74 -7.34
CA ALA A 82 0.24 -7.05 -8.46
C ALA A 82 -0.48 -8.01 -9.42
N ARG A 83 0.13 -8.33 -10.54
CA ARG A 83 -0.42 -9.38 -11.42
C ARG A 83 -0.58 -10.68 -10.65
N CYS A 84 -1.67 -11.39 -10.91
CA CYS A 84 -1.99 -12.62 -10.15
C CYS A 84 -0.92 -13.70 -10.33
N ASP A 85 -0.34 -13.82 -11.52
CA ASP A 85 0.74 -14.78 -11.81
C ASP A 85 2.08 -14.43 -11.12
N VAL A 86 2.29 -13.16 -10.77
CA VAL A 86 3.46 -12.74 -9.98
C VAL A 86 3.28 -13.09 -8.50
N LEU A 87 2.06 -13.00 -7.99
CA LEU A 87 1.74 -13.35 -6.60
C LEU A 87 1.65 -14.85 -6.37
N ASP A 88 1.15 -15.59 -7.35
CA ASP A 88 1.11 -17.05 -7.34
C ASP A 88 1.32 -17.57 -8.77
N ALA A 89 2.45 -18.25 -8.99
CA ALA A 89 2.84 -18.80 -10.29
C ALA A 89 1.88 -19.87 -10.85
N LYS A 90 0.92 -20.33 -10.05
CA LYS A 90 -0.15 -21.24 -10.51
C LYS A 90 -1.25 -20.51 -11.31
N ASN A 91 -1.32 -19.20 -11.17
CA ASN A 91 -2.25 -18.40 -11.95
C ASN A 91 -1.73 -18.24 -13.39
N GLU A 92 -2.63 -18.28 -14.36
CA GLU A 92 -2.27 -17.96 -15.73
C GLU A 92 -1.86 -16.50 -15.87
N ALA A 93 -0.82 -16.25 -16.66
CA ALA A 93 -0.42 -14.91 -17.03
C ALA A 93 -1.50 -14.30 -17.91
N LEU A 94 -2.28 -13.37 -17.37
CA LEU A 94 -3.25 -12.59 -18.14
C LEU A 94 -2.53 -11.46 -18.88
N ASP A 95 -3.16 -10.98 -19.99
CA ASP A 95 -2.65 -9.82 -20.75
C ASP A 95 -2.83 -8.51 -19.95
N ALA A 96 -2.17 -8.46 -18.80
CA ALA A 96 -2.09 -7.28 -17.94
C ALA A 96 -0.65 -6.79 -17.88
N PRO A 97 -0.38 -5.49 -18.03
CA PRO A 97 0.97 -4.96 -17.98
C PRO A 97 1.60 -5.17 -16.59
N LEU A 98 2.91 -5.29 -16.53
CA LEU A 98 3.62 -5.38 -15.24
C LEU A 98 3.51 -4.07 -14.47
N GLY A 99 3.15 -4.17 -13.20
CA GLY A 99 3.05 -3.05 -12.30
C GLY A 99 2.70 -3.48 -10.88
N LEU A 100 2.81 -2.51 -9.98
CA LEU A 100 2.49 -2.63 -8.58
C LEU A 100 1.51 -1.50 -8.24
N ILE A 101 0.33 -1.84 -7.75
CA ILE A 101 -0.66 -0.85 -7.32
C ILE A 101 -0.76 -0.89 -5.80
N THR A 102 -0.68 0.28 -5.17
CA THR A 102 -1.03 0.44 -3.77
C THR A 102 -2.35 1.19 -3.64
N ALA A 103 -3.18 0.76 -2.71
CA ALA A 103 -4.42 1.43 -2.33
C ALA A 103 -4.38 1.75 -0.84
N SER A 104 -4.69 3.01 -0.49
CA SER A 104 -4.78 3.45 0.90
C SER A 104 -6.10 4.18 1.11
N LEU A 105 -6.74 3.89 2.24
CA LEU A 105 -8.02 4.47 2.63
C LEU A 105 -7.87 5.30 3.89
N ALA A 106 -8.50 6.48 3.90
CA ALA A 106 -8.62 7.32 5.08
C ALA A 106 -10.06 7.83 5.20
N LYS A 107 -10.56 8.01 6.42
CA LYS A 107 -11.90 8.59 6.59
C LYS A 107 -11.91 10.02 6.07
N ASN A 108 -12.86 10.34 5.19
CA ASN A 108 -13.00 11.70 4.67
C ASN A 108 -13.41 12.66 5.80
N ARG A 109 -12.74 13.80 5.89
CA ARG A 109 -12.96 14.84 6.90
C ARG A 109 -13.62 16.10 6.33
N GLY A 110 -14.34 15.96 5.22
CA GLY A 110 -15.02 17.08 4.56
C GLY A 110 -14.13 17.88 3.59
N GLN A 111 -12.90 17.40 3.33
CA GLN A 111 -12.01 17.95 2.30
C GLN A 111 -11.92 16.98 1.13
N THR A 112 -11.84 17.49 -0.07
CA THR A 112 -11.64 16.65 -1.26
C THR A 112 -10.15 16.37 -1.44
N LEU A 113 -9.74 15.12 -1.20
CA LEU A 113 -8.38 14.68 -1.50
C LEU A 113 -8.18 14.61 -3.03
N THR A 114 -7.12 15.22 -3.52
CA THR A 114 -6.76 15.19 -4.95
C THR A 114 -5.51 14.34 -5.20
N ALA A 115 -5.33 13.89 -6.45
CA ALA A 115 -4.11 13.17 -6.84
C ALA A 115 -2.84 14.04 -6.70
N ALA A 116 -2.97 15.37 -6.81
CA ALA A 116 -1.87 16.30 -6.58
C ALA A 116 -1.48 16.37 -5.08
N ASP A 117 -2.46 16.28 -4.17
CA ASP A 117 -2.18 16.20 -2.73
C ASP A 117 -1.44 14.90 -2.38
N VAL A 118 -1.81 13.79 -3.03
CA VAL A 118 -1.10 12.51 -2.88
C VAL A 118 0.34 12.63 -3.39
N ALA A 119 0.55 13.30 -4.53
CA ALA A 119 1.90 13.55 -5.06
C ALA A 119 2.74 14.38 -4.09
N LEU A 120 2.17 15.44 -3.56
CA LEU A 120 2.84 16.31 -2.58
C LEU A 120 3.22 15.52 -1.32
N ALA A 121 2.29 14.73 -0.77
CA ALA A 121 2.53 13.91 0.42
C ALA A 121 3.61 12.85 0.23
N SER A 122 3.78 12.34 -1.01
CA SER A 122 4.83 11.38 -1.37
C SER A 122 6.13 12.02 -1.89
N ASN A 123 6.29 13.34 -1.79
CA ASN A 123 7.42 14.11 -2.34
C ASN A 123 7.67 13.82 -3.84
N ALA A 124 6.61 13.62 -4.60
CA ALA A 124 6.67 13.42 -6.04
C ALA A 124 6.28 14.71 -6.78
N ASN A 125 6.98 15.00 -7.87
CA ASN A 125 6.67 16.15 -8.72
C ASN A 125 5.63 15.78 -9.77
N VAL A 126 4.51 16.48 -9.81
CA VAL A 126 3.51 16.29 -10.86
C VAL A 126 4.07 16.79 -12.20
N ILE A 127 4.10 15.92 -13.20
CA ILE A 127 4.57 16.22 -14.57
C ILE A 127 3.42 16.33 -15.57
N GLU A 128 2.29 15.66 -15.29
CA GLU A 128 1.13 15.66 -16.18
C GLU A 128 -0.15 15.39 -15.38
N THR A 129 -1.25 16.00 -15.78
CA THR A 129 -2.59 15.72 -15.24
C THR A 129 -3.47 15.14 -16.32
N LEU A 130 -4.04 13.96 -16.07
CA LEU A 130 -4.93 13.24 -16.95
C LEU A 130 -6.35 13.30 -16.40
N ASN A 131 -7.27 13.86 -17.16
CA ASN A 131 -8.69 13.87 -16.80
C ASN A 131 -9.34 12.63 -17.40
N ARG A 132 -9.86 11.74 -16.56
CA ARG A 132 -10.66 10.58 -16.94
C ARG A 132 -12.09 10.76 -16.43
N PRO A 133 -13.10 10.15 -17.06
CA PRO A 133 -14.46 10.20 -16.52
C PRO A 133 -14.51 9.79 -15.05
N GLY A 134 -14.93 10.71 -14.19
CA GLY A 134 -15.04 10.47 -12.74
C GLY A 134 -13.73 10.38 -11.95
N LEU A 135 -12.56 10.56 -12.59
CA LEU A 135 -11.27 10.42 -11.92
C LEU A 135 -10.21 11.35 -12.51
N LYS A 136 -9.55 12.13 -11.66
CA LYS A 136 -8.32 12.84 -12.00
C LYS A 136 -7.12 11.98 -11.62
N ILE A 137 -6.22 11.77 -12.56
CA ILE A 137 -4.99 11.02 -12.38
C ILE A 137 -3.84 11.96 -12.68
N VAL A 138 -2.76 11.88 -11.91
CA VAL A 138 -1.53 12.58 -12.22
C VAL A 138 -0.43 11.59 -12.54
N ARG A 139 0.42 11.92 -13.50
CA ARG A 139 1.75 11.33 -13.64
C ARG A 139 2.69 12.16 -12.80
N ALA A 140 3.45 11.49 -11.95
CA ALA A 140 4.36 12.15 -11.04
C ALA A 140 5.73 11.49 -11.09
N GLU A 141 6.78 12.25 -10.84
CA GLU A 141 8.14 11.76 -10.78
C GLU A 141 8.63 11.76 -9.33
N THR A 142 9.07 10.61 -8.84
CA THR A 142 9.74 10.47 -7.54
C THR A 142 11.26 10.42 -7.71
N ARG A 143 11.99 10.98 -6.74
CA ARG A 143 13.46 10.93 -6.74
C ARG A 143 13.99 9.54 -6.41
N ASN A 144 13.29 8.82 -5.55
CA ASN A 144 13.70 7.52 -5.02
C ASN A 144 12.64 6.46 -5.32
N PRO A 145 12.59 5.93 -6.56
CA PRO A 145 11.65 4.87 -6.89
C PRO A 145 12.04 3.57 -6.17
N PRO A 146 11.10 2.67 -5.90
CA PRO A 146 11.41 1.33 -5.47
C PRO A 146 12.32 0.64 -6.51
N LYS A 147 13.22 -0.24 -6.05
CA LYS A 147 14.20 -0.91 -6.92
C LYS A 147 13.49 -1.66 -8.06
N GLY A 148 13.94 -1.43 -9.28
CA GLY A 148 13.39 -2.06 -10.50
C GLY A 148 12.17 -1.35 -11.09
N LEU A 149 11.67 -0.28 -10.46
CA LEU A 149 10.56 0.50 -10.95
C LEU A 149 11.00 1.85 -11.52
N ALA A 150 10.20 2.39 -12.43
CA ALA A 150 10.45 3.68 -13.05
C ALA A 150 10.26 4.82 -12.03
N LYS A 151 10.95 5.94 -12.25
CA LYS A 151 10.75 7.17 -11.46
C LYS A 151 9.36 7.75 -11.67
N VAL A 152 8.85 7.66 -12.90
CA VAL A 152 7.52 8.15 -13.24
C VAL A 152 6.50 7.09 -12.89
N HIS A 153 5.42 7.50 -12.24
CA HIS A 153 4.34 6.64 -11.81
C HIS A 153 3.01 7.40 -11.84
N TYR A 154 1.91 6.69 -11.76
CA TYR A 154 0.58 7.29 -11.71
C TYR A 154 0.08 7.37 -10.28
N LEU A 155 -0.57 8.49 -9.96
CA LEU A 155 -1.29 8.69 -8.71
C LEU A 155 -2.73 9.09 -9.01
N ALA A 156 -3.66 8.58 -8.21
CA ALA A 156 -5.07 8.96 -8.29
C ALA A 156 -5.65 9.09 -6.89
N ALA A 157 -6.69 9.91 -6.76
CA ALA A 157 -7.47 10.04 -5.55
C ALA A 157 -8.96 10.18 -5.89
N THR A 158 -9.80 9.55 -5.09
CA THR A 158 -11.26 9.61 -5.20
C THR A 158 -11.91 9.31 -3.86
N GLN A 159 -13.24 9.44 -3.79
CA GLN A 159 -14.00 9.06 -2.61
C GLN A 159 -14.86 7.84 -2.89
N ILE A 160 -14.93 6.94 -1.92
CA ILE A 160 -15.82 5.77 -1.92
C ILE A 160 -16.44 5.65 -0.53
N GLU A 161 -17.78 5.67 -0.42
CA GLU A 161 -18.53 5.42 0.82
C GLU A 161 -18.03 6.25 2.03
N GLY A 162 -17.71 7.53 1.80
CA GLY A 162 -17.23 8.44 2.85
C GLY A 162 -15.76 8.27 3.24
N TYR A 163 -15.00 7.52 2.47
CA TYR A 163 -13.55 7.37 2.61
C TYR A 163 -12.82 7.92 1.40
N ASP A 164 -11.69 8.56 1.65
CA ASP A 164 -10.75 8.96 0.63
C ASP A 164 -9.89 7.76 0.24
N LEU A 165 -9.96 7.37 -1.02
CA LEU A 165 -9.10 6.34 -1.62
C LEU A 165 -7.96 7.01 -2.38
N SER A 166 -6.73 6.77 -1.98
CA SER A 166 -5.52 7.13 -2.72
C SER A 166 -4.90 5.90 -3.36
N LEU A 167 -4.48 6.05 -4.61
CA LEU A 167 -3.88 5.00 -5.42
C LEU A 167 -2.54 5.44 -5.96
N ALA A 168 -1.56 4.53 -5.98
CA ALA A 168 -0.32 4.71 -6.73
C ALA A 168 -0.06 3.47 -7.59
N LEU A 169 0.29 3.68 -8.86
CA LEU A 169 0.69 2.63 -9.79
C LEU A 169 2.14 2.85 -10.20
N PHE A 170 3.00 1.98 -9.73
CA PHE A 170 4.41 1.89 -10.13
C PHE A 170 4.58 0.75 -11.14
N SER A 171 5.50 0.93 -12.07
CA SER A 171 5.80 -0.13 -13.05
C SER A 171 7.24 -0.04 -13.55
N PRO A 172 7.80 -1.12 -14.11
CA PRO A 172 9.09 -1.06 -14.82
C PRO A 172 9.04 -0.07 -15.99
N ILE A 173 10.22 0.44 -16.39
CA ILE A 173 10.34 1.46 -17.45
C ILE A 173 9.69 1.01 -18.77
N GLU A 174 9.86 -0.26 -19.13
CA GLU A 174 9.37 -0.81 -20.41
C GLU A 174 7.94 -1.36 -20.32
N SER A 175 7.30 -1.25 -19.17
CA SER A 175 5.92 -1.72 -19.00
C SER A 175 4.93 -0.80 -19.71
N GLU A 176 3.95 -1.38 -20.38
CA GLU A 176 2.82 -0.64 -20.96
C GLU A 176 1.99 0.12 -19.90
N ALA A 177 2.15 -0.23 -18.62
CA ALA A 177 1.56 0.51 -17.51
C ALA A 177 2.16 1.93 -17.37
N GLN A 178 3.31 2.24 -18.01
CA GLN A 178 3.84 3.61 -18.10
C GLN A 178 3.03 4.51 -19.06
N GLY A 179 2.27 3.90 -19.98
CA GLY A 179 1.43 4.57 -20.96
C GLY A 179 -0.04 4.70 -20.52
N SER A 180 -0.90 4.94 -21.48
CA SER A 180 -2.36 5.11 -21.25
C SER A 180 -3.03 3.90 -20.59
N ARG A 181 -2.47 2.68 -20.73
CA ARG A 181 -3.00 1.46 -20.07
C ARG A 181 -2.93 1.59 -18.55
N GLY A 182 -1.88 2.21 -17.99
CA GLY A 182 -1.79 2.42 -16.54
C GLY A 182 -2.90 3.33 -16.00
N ALA A 183 -3.17 4.44 -16.68
CA ALA A 183 -4.28 5.32 -16.31
C ALA A 183 -5.65 4.61 -16.40
N LEU A 184 -5.84 3.78 -17.44
CA LEU A 184 -7.07 2.99 -17.60
C LEU A 184 -7.23 1.95 -16.50
N MET A 185 -6.13 1.31 -16.07
CA MET A 185 -6.15 0.35 -14.96
C MET A 185 -6.64 1.01 -13.67
N LEU A 186 -6.11 2.20 -13.31
CA LEU A 186 -6.58 2.91 -12.14
C LEU A 186 -8.05 3.33 -12.24
N GLN A 187 -8.50 3.76 -13.41
CA GLN A 187 -9.90 4.09 -13.66
C GLN A 187 -10.81 2.87 -13.48
N ASN A 188 -10.43 1.71 -14.02
CA ASN A 188 -11.20 0.47 -13.92
C ASN A 188 -11.25 -0.02 -12.45
N LEU A 189 -10.13 0.06 -11.72
CA LEU A 189 -10.10 -0.27 -10.29
C LEU A 189 -11.08 0.59 -9.50
N VAL A 190 -11.04 1.91 -9.70
CA VAL A 190 -11.94 2.84 -9.01
C VAL A 190 -13.39 2.52 -9.31
N LYS A 191 -13.74 2.37 -10.61
CA LYS A 191 -15.11 2.07 -11.01
C LYS A 191 -15.59 0.74 -10.41
N ALA A 192 -14.82 -0.33 -10.54
CA ALA A 192 -15.20 -1.64 -10.02
C ALA A 192 -15.34 -1.63 -8.49
N SER A 193 -14.47 -0.90 -7.79
CA SER A 193 -14.55 -0.78 -6.33
C SER A 193 -15.75 0.05 -5.86
N GLN A 194 -16.10 1.12 -6.58
CA GLN A 194 -17.31 1.90 -6.31
C GLN A 194 -18.56 1.04 -6.51
N ASP A 195 -18.69 0.37 -7.66
CA ASP A 195 -19.84 -0.48 -7.98
C ASP A 195 -20.01 -1.61 -6.92
N ALA A 196 -18.89 -2.25 -6.54
CA ALA A 196 -18.90 -3.33 -5.55
C ALA A 196 -19.24 -2.85 -4.14
N SER A 197 -18.79 -1.66 -3.73
CA SER A 197 -19.07 -1.08 -2.41
C SER A 197 -20.54 -0.74 -2.26
N VAL A 198 -21.15 -0.12 -3.28
CA VAL A 198 -22.59 0.19 -3.29
C VAL A 198 -23.42 -1.09 -3.17
N ALA A 199 -23.10 -2.12 -3.94
CA ALA A 199 -23.82 -3.40 -3.91
C ALA A 199 -23.73 -4.08 -2.53
N THR A 200 -22.56 -4.06 -1.90
CA THR A 200 -22.36 -4.64 -0.56
C THR A 200 -23.19 -3.91 0.50
N ASN A 201 -23.21 -2.58 0.45
CA ASN A 201 -23.94 -1.77 1.42
C ASN A 201 -25.47 -1.93 1.28
N GLN A 202 -25.99 -2.08 0.07
CA GLN A 202 -27.42 -2.36 -0.16
C GLN A 202 -27.83 -3.72 0.40
N LEU A 203 -27.02 -4.78 0.20
CA LEU A 203 -27.28 -6.11 0.75
C LEU A 203 -27.27 -6.12 2.28
N SER A 204 -26.41 -5.32 2.90
CA SER A 204 -26.35 -5.19 4.37
C SER A 204 -27.57 -4.50 4.95
N GLN A 205 -28.16 -3.54 4.25
CA GLN A 205 -29.37 -2.82 4.68
C GLN A 205 -30.65 -3.64 4.50
N THR A 206 -30.70 -4.55 3.54
CA THR A 206 -31.89 -5.38 3.27
C THR A 206 -31.96 -6.64 4.14
N ARG A 207 -30.91 -6.94 4.93
CA ARG A 207 -30.94 -8.08 5.84
C ARG A 207 -31.87 -7.78 7.01
N PRO A 208 -33.00 -8.49 7.18
CA PRO A 208 -33.90 -8.26 8.31
C PRO A 208 -33.12 -8.50 9.62
N PRO A 209 -33.38 -7.72 10.67
CA PRO A 209 -32.73 -7.94 11.97
C PRO A 209 -32.96 -9.39 12.37
N THR A 210 -31.92 -10.14 12.54
CA THR A 210 -31.96 -11.49 13.08
C THR A 210 -32.61 -11.37 14.46
N LYS A 211 -33.86 -11.77 14.59
CA LYS A 211 -34.53 -11.91 15.89
C LYS A 211 -33.68 -12.84 16.71
N GLY A 212 -32.95 -12.27 17.68
CA GLY A 212 -32.17 -13.05 18.61
C GLY A 212 -33.07 -14.14 19.18
N PHE A 213 -32.69 -15.39 19.00
CA PHE A 213 -33.27 -16.49 19.72
C PHE A 213 -33.03 -16.23 21.22
N ARG A 214 -33.95 -15.54 21.87
CA ARG A 214 -34.06 -15.58 23.33
C ARG A 214 -34.57 -16.99 23.67
N THR A 215 -33.64 -17.91 23.84
CA THR A 215 -33.94 -19.16 24.50
C THR A 215 -34.23 -18.83 25.94
N THR A 216 -35.49 -18.66 26.26
CA THR A 216 -35.98 -18.62 27.65
C THR A 216 -35.82 -20.03 28.20
N ILE A 217 -34.72 -20.31 28.87
CA ILE A 217 -34.58 -21.49 29.72
C ILE A 217 -35.24 -21.13 31.06
N SER A 218 -36.58 -21.12 31.10
CA SER A 218 -37.34 -21.12 32.34
C SER A 218 -38.02 -22.49 32.44
N GLY A 219 -37.54 -23.30 33.35
CA GLY A 219 -38.23 -24.52 33.75
C GLY A 219 -37.38 -25.80 33.72
N LEU A 220 -36.32 -25.83 34.50
CA LEU A 220 -35.63 -27.10 34.80
C LEU A 220 -35.03 -27.15 36.21
N PHE A 221 -35.77 -26.58 37.19
CA PHE A 221 -35.55 -26.87 38.64
C PHE A 221 -36.90 -26.77 39.36
N ASP A 222 -37.60 -27.88 39.38
CA ASP A 222 -38.56 -28.29 40.40
C ASP A 222 -38.25 -29.75 40.72
#